data_ed187fc79333b52822384d97155ea19d
#
_entry.id   ed187fc79333b52822384d97155ea19d
#
_cell.length_a   1.000
_cell.length_b   1.000
_cell.length_c   1.000
_cell.angle_alpha   90.00
_cell.angle_beta   90.00
_cell.angle_gamma   90.00
#
_symmetry.space_group_name_H-M   'P 1'
#
loop_
_entity.id
_entity.type
_entity.pdbx_description
1 polymer ?
#
loop_
_entity_poly.entity_id
_entity_poly.type
_entity_poly.pdbx_seq_one_letter_code
_entity_poly.pdbx_strand_id
1 'polypeptide(L)'
;MTDLTYILNAIEQTATHLKHIPKLGWKFTFRGREYFFYEPGAGTHLLRFSIPCLHRTTPEERACALDAVNATNLNVRYVRALLLSSGCITLQYDFLDPGDVKAVENVVAKHILPALDYAACFLIKKIEVGLLAQSASCRAPQLF
;
A
#
# COMPACT_ATOMS: atom_id res chain seq x y z
N MET A 1 -4.74 1.56 -27.61
CA MET A 1 -5.41 1.68 -26.28
C MET A 1 -5.35 0.35 -25.58
N THR A 2 -4.82 0.32 -24.37
CA THR A 2 -4.72 -0.92 -23.59
C THR A 2 -6.08 -1.25 -23.01
N ASP A 3 -6.55 -2.48 -23.23
CA ASP A 3 -7.78 -2.94 -22.61
C ASP A 3 -7.49 -3.37 -21.16
N LEU A 4 -8.11 -2.68 -20.20
CA LEU A 4 -7.93 -2.93 -18.78
C LEU A 4 -9.11 -3.72 -18.17
N THR A 5 -10.05 -4.15 -19.00
CA THR A 5 -11.27 -4.80 -18.53
C THR A 5 -10.98 -6.00 -17.62
N TYR A 6 -10.00 -6.81 -17.97
CA TYR A 6 -9.65 -7.99 -17.19
C TYR A 6 -9.09 -7.65 -15.80
N ILE A 7 -8.34 -6.55 -15.68
CA ILE A 7 -7.82 -6.09 -14.38
C ILE A 7 -8.97 -5.56 -13.53
N LEU A 8 -9.84 -4.74 -14.13
CA LEU A 8 -10.98 -4.17 -13.43
C LEU A 8 -11.96 -5.25 -12.97
N ASN A 9 -12.18 -6.28 -13.80
CA ASN A 9 -12.99 -7.42 -13.40
C ASN A 9 -12.38 -8.16 -12.21
N ALA A 10 -11.07 -8.37 -12.21
CA ALA A 10 -10.38 -9.01 -11.08
C ALA A 10 -10.55 -8.19 -9.79
N ILE A 11 -10.45 -6.87 -9.89
CA ILE A 11 -10.68 -5.99 -8.74
C ILE A 11 -12.12 -6.10 -8.26
N GLU A 12 -13.11 -6.05 -9.16
CA GLU A 12 -14.52 -6.13 -8.80
C GLU A 12 -14.91 -7.44 -8.12
N GLN A 13 -14.24 -8.53 -8.48
CA GLN A 13 -14.51 -9.85 -7.88
C GLN A 13 -14.04 -9.96 -6.43
N THR A 14 -13.06 -9.14 -6.02
CA THR A 14 -12.44 -9.25 -4.71
C THR A 14 -12.60 -8.01 -3.85
N ALA A 15 -12.95 -6.88 -4.44
CA ALA A 15 -13.06 -5.59 -3.76
C ALA A 15 -14.42 -4.94 -4.03
N THR A 16 -14.69 -3.83 -3.34
CA THR A 16 -15.95 -3.09 -3.45
C THR A 16 -15.69 -1.63 -3.78
N HIS A 17 -16.76 -0.93 -4.17
CA HIS A 17 -16.74 0.52 -4.40
C HIS A 17 -15.73 0.97 -5.45
N LEU A 18 -15.61 0.19 -6.54
CA LEU A 18 -14.75 0.55 -7.66
C LEU A 18 -15.27 1.81 -8.33
N LYS A 19 -14.42 2.84 -8.39
CA LYS A 19 -14.77 4.14 -8.97
C LYS A 19 -13.63 4.66 -9.83
N HIS A 20 -13.95 5.03 -11.06
CA HIS A 20 -12.97 5.64 -11.97
C HIS A 20 -12.74 7.10 -11.61
N ILE A 21 -11.48 7.47 -11.47
CA ILE A 21 -11.04 8.85 -11.30
C ILE A 21 -10.34 9.27 -12.59
N PRO A 22 -10.97 10.14 -13.41
CA PRO A 22 -10.41 10.48 -14.73
C PRO A 22 -8.97 10.95 -14.63
N LYS A 23 -8.14 10.50 -15.58
CA LYS A 23 -6.70 10.79 -15.72
C LYS A 23 -5.80 10.20 -14.64
N LEU A 24 -6.35 9.62 -13.58
CA LEU A 24 -5.56 9.03 -12.48
C LEU A 24 -5.64 7.52 -12.45
N GLY A 25 -6.85 6.96 -12.45
CA GLY A 25 -7.06 5.53 -12.37
C GLY A 25 -8.35 5.15 -11.66
N TRP A 26 -8.32 4.13 -10.83
CA TRP A 26 -9.49 3.57 -10.15
C TRP A 26 -9.25 3.42 -8.67
N LYS A 27 -10.21 3.91 -7.90
CA LYS A 27 -10.23 3.79 -6.44
C LYS A 27 -11.19 2.66 -6.06
N PHE A 28 -10.81 1.89 -5.03
CA PHE A 28 -11.67 0.81 -4.55
C PHE A 28 -11.34 0.49 -3.09
N THR A 29 -12.23 -0.28 -2.45
CA THR A 29 -12.07 -0.70 -1.05
C THR A 29 -11.81 -2.20 -0.99
N PHE A 30 -10.76 -2.59 -0.28
CA PHE A 30 -10.42 -3.99 -0.04
C PHE A 30 -10.09 -4.17 1.44
N ARG A 31 -10.81 -5.07 2.11
CA ARG A 31 -10.63 -5.37 3.55
C ARG A 31 -10.61 -4.10 4.41
N GLY A 32 -11.53 -3.18 4.12
CA GLY A 32 -11.71 -1.97 4.90
C GLY A 32 -10.73 -0.83 4.63
N ARG A 33 -9.84 -0.97 3.67
CA ARG A 33 -8.91 0.08 3.29
C ARG A 33 -9.15 0.56 1.88
N GLU A 34 -8.80 1.82 1.61
CA GLU A 34 -8.89 2.41 0.29
C GLU A 34 -7.61 2.12 -0.50
N TYR A 35 -7.79 1.54 -1.67
CA TYR A 35 -6.74 1.19 -2.61
C TYR A 35 -6.89 2.00 -3.88
N PHE A 36 -5.82 2.05 -4.66
CA PHE A 36 -5.82 2.72 -5.94
C PHE A 36 -5.07 1.89 -6.98
N PHE A 37 -5.66 1.76 -8.17
CA PHE A 37 -5.02 1.22 -9.35
C PHE A 37 -4.78 2.36 -10.33
N TYR A 38 -3.53 2.65 -10.63
CA TYR A 38 -3.17 3.77 -11.51
C TYR A 38 -3.38 3.41 -12.97
N GLU A 39 -3.90 4.35 -13.75
CA GLU A 39 -4.05 4.19 -15.18
C GLU A 39 -2.67 4.08 -15.82
N PRO A 40 -2.36 2.96 -16.54
CA PRO A 40 -1.05 2.81 -17.17
C PRO A 40 -0.81 3.86 -18.22
N GLY A 41 0.40 4.38 -18.29
CA GLY A 41 0.81 5.28 -19.35
C GLY A 41 0.84 4.60 -20.71
N ALA A 42 0.73 5.38 -21.77
CA ALA A 42 0.79 4.85 -23.14
C ALA A 42 2.11 4.10 -23.36
N GLY A 43 2.02 2.91 -23.95
CA GLY A 43 3.18 2.09 -24.28
C GLY A 43 3.87 1.41 -23.11
N THR A 44 3.31 1.49 -21.91
CA THR A 44 3.87 0.78 -20.75
C THR A 44 3.04 -0.46 -20.41
N HIS A 45 3.74 -1.52 -19.97
CA HIS A 45 3.12 -2.72 -19.42
C HIS A 45 3.22 -2.78 -17.91
N LEU A 46 3.67 -1.69 -17.27
CA LEU A 46 3.79 -1.61 -15.83
C LEU A 46 2.44 -1.24 -15.22
N LEU A 47 1.96 -2.09 -14.33
CA LEU A 47 0.73 -1.88 -13.57
C LEU A 47 1.10 -1.51 -12.14
N ARG A 48 0.49 -0.45 -11.62
CA ARG A 48 0.76 0.01 -10.25
C ARG A 48 -0.51 0.01 -9.42
N PHE A 49 -0.42 -0.67 -8.27
CA PHE A 49 -1.44 -0.66 -7.22
C PHE A 49 -0.85 0.03 -5.99
N SER A 50 -1.69 0.71 -5.23
CA SER A 50 -1.22 1.35 -4.00
C SER A 50 -2.31 1.41 -2.93
N ILE A 51 -1.85 1.62 -1.69
CA ILE A 51 -2.64 2.20 -0.63
C ILE A 51 -2.10 3.63 -0.48
N PRO A 52 -2.82 4.65 -0.99
CA PRO A 52 -2.21 5.99 -1.20
C PRO A 52 -1.81 6.72 0.08
N CYS A 53 -2.58 6.55 1.14
CA CYS A 53 -2.22 7.13 2.43
C CYS A 53 -2.70 6.20 3.54
N LEU A 54 -1.87 5.20 3.84
CA LEU A 54 -2.17 4.23 4.88
C LEU A 54 -2.18 4.88 6.26
N HIS A 55 -1.27 5.79 6.50
CA HIS A 55 -1.09 6.46 7.77
C HIS A 55 -0.52 7.85 7.54
N ARG A 56 -1.07 8.84 8.24
CA ARG A 56 -0.55 10.19 8.20
C ARG A 56 0.33 10.41 9.43
N THR A 57 1.61 10.61 9.17
CA THR A 57 2.63 10.76 10.20
C THR A 57 2.69 12.22 10.68
N THR A 58 2.69 12.41 11.98
CA THR A 58 2.99 13.72 12.59
C THR A 58 4.51 13.88 12.74
N PRO A 59 5.02 15.12 12.92
CA PRO A 59 6.46 15.31 13.13
C PRO A 59 7.02 14.52 14.32
N GLU A 60 6.25 14.37 15.38
CA GLU A 60 6.64 13.61 16.57
C GLU A 60 6.76 12.12 16.33
N GLU A 61 6.03 11.60 15.34
CA GLU A 61 6.02 10.19 14.98
C GLU A 61 7.07 9.83 13.93
N ARG A 62 7.79 10.82 13.39
CA ARG A 62 8.62 10.62 12.19
C ARG A 62 9.65 9.51 12.36
N ALA A 63 10.34 9.46 13.48
CA ALA A 63 11.35 8.42 13.74
C ALA A 63 10.74 7.03 13.74
N CYS A 64 9.61 6.86 14.43
CA CYS A 64 8.85 5.59 14.45
C CYS A 64 8.37 5.22 13.05
N ALA A 65 7.87 6.20 12.30
CA ALA A 65 7.39 5.98 10.94
C ALA A 65 8.51 5.53 10.01
N LEU A 66 9.67 6.15 10.08
CA LEU A 66 10.84 5.77 9.27
C LEU A 66 11.29 4.34 9.60
N ASP A 67 11.35 4.00 10.88
CA ASP A 67 11.71 2.64 11.30
C ASP A 67 10.69 1.62 10.79
N ALA A 68 9.41 1.94 10.87
CA ALA A 68 8.35 1.06 10.38
C ALA A 68 8.41 0.89 8.86
N VAL A 69 8.67 1.96 8.11
CA VAL A 69 8.84 1.93 6.66
C VAL A 69 10.04 1.06 6.29
N ASN A 70 11.17 1.26 6.95
CA ASN A 70 12.38 0.46 6.71
C ASN A 70 12.15 -1.02 7.03
N ALA A 71 11.49 -1.32 8.16
CA ALA A 71 11.17 -2.69 8.55
C ALA A 71 10.26 -3.36 7.51
N THR A 72 9.26 -2.63 7.02
CA THR A 72 8.35 -3.13 5.99
C THR A 72 9.11 -3.47 4.71
N ASN A 73 9.96 -2.57 4.25
CA ASN A 73 10.75 -2.76 3.03
C ASN A 73 11.75 -3.92 3.14
N LEU A 74 12.24 -4.20 4.35
CA LEU A 74 13.17 -5.32 4.59
C LEU A 74 12.45 -6.67 4.71
N ASN A 75 11.22 -6.69 5.19
CA ASN A 75 10.55 -7.93 5.57
C ASN A 75 9.39 -8.34 4.66
N VAL A 76 8.81 -7.39 3.92
CA VAL A 76 7.68 -7.68 3.04
C VAL A 76 8.15 -7.62 1.59
N ARG A 77 7.94 -8.72 0.86
CA ARG A 77 8.36 -8.81 -0.54
C ARG A 77 7.37 -8.10 -1.46
N TYR A 78 7.91 -7.54 -2.55
CA TYR A 78 7.16 -6.93 -3.66
C TYR A 78 6.43 -5.64 -3.32
N VAL A 79 6.24 -5.32 -2.06
CA VAL A 79 5.59 -4.08 -1.62
C VAL A 79 6.66 -3.09 -1.20
N ARG A 80 6.54 -1.86 -1.70
CA ARG A 80 7.41 -0.76 -1.32
C ARG A 80 6.64 0.21 -0.46
N ALA A 81 7.17 0.51 0.73
CA ALA A 81 6.63 1.52 1.61
C ALA A 81 7.41 2.82 1.42
N LEU A 82 6.70 3.93 1.36
CA LEU A 82 7.27 5.27 1.15
C LEU A 82 6.70 6.23 2.19
N LEU A 83 7.58 6.98 2.83
CA LEU A 83 7.18 8.12 3.68
C LEU A 83 7.34 9.39 2.84
N LEU A 84 6.23 10.02 2.48
CA LEU A 84 6.21 11.20 1.64
C LEU A 84 6.46 12.46 2.48
N SER A 85 6.86 13.54 1.82
CA SER A 85 7.11 14.84 2.48
C SER A 85 5.86 15.39 3.18
N SER A 86 4.66 15.00 2.71
CA SER A 86 3.38 15.36 3.34
C SER A 86 3.13 14.65 4.68
N GLY A 87 3.94 13.65 5.04
CA GLY A 87 3.72 12.78 6.18
C GLY A 87 2.91 11.53 5.88
N CYS A 88 2.34 11.41 4.69
CA CYS A 88 1.60 10.20 4.29
C CYS A 88 2.55 9.05 4.04
N ILE A 89 2.24 7.88 4.60
CA ILE A 89 2.90 6.63 4.26
C ILE A 89 2.08 5.94 3.19
N THR A 90 2.72 5.66 2.05
CA THR A 90 2.11 5.02 0.90
C THR A 90 2.72 3.64 0.70
N LEU A 91 1.88 2.65 0.41
CA LEU A 91 2.34 1.34 -0.02
C LEU A 91 2.09 1.19 -1.52
N GLN A 92 3.08 0.65 -2.24
CA GLN A 92 3.00 0.43 -3.68
C GLN A 92 3.37 -0.99 -4.05
N TYR A 93 2.70 -1.52 -5.06
CA TYR A 93 3.03 -2.78 -5.69
C TYR A 93 3.07 -2.54 -7.20
N ASP A 94 4.25 -2.65 -7.79
CA ASP A 94 4.45 -2.52 -9.23
C ASP A 94 4.61 -3.91 -9.85
N PHE A 95 3.95 -4.12 -10.98
CA PHE A 95 3.83 -5.43 -11.60
C PHE A 95 3.89 -5.28 -13.11
N LEU A 96 4.72 -6.10 -13.76
CA LEU A 96 4.79 -6.14 -15.23
C LEU A 96 3.75 -7.11 -15.75
N ASP A 97 2.86 -6.61 -16.61
CA ASP A 97 1.82 -7.43 -17.23
C ASP A 97 2.48 -8.40 -18.22
N PRO A 98 2.36 -9.72 -17.98
CA PRO A 98 2.94 -10.71 -18.90
C PRO A 98 2.11 -10.97 -20.16
N GLY A 99 0.96 -10.30 -20.31
CA GLY A 99 0.08 -10.51 -21.44
C GLY A 99 -0.86 -11.69 -21.32
N ASP A 100 -0.86 -12.39 -20.20
CA ASP A 100 -1.76 -13.52 -19.93
C ASP A 100 -2.89 -13.08 -19.00
N VAL A 101 -4.09 -12.93 -19.56
CA VAL A 101 -5.25 -12.41 -18.83
C VAL A 101 -5.56 -13.21 -17.56
N LYS A 102 -5.57 -14.53 -17.64
CA LYS A 102 -5.88 -15.37 -16.47
C LYS A 102 -4.80 -15.27 -15.39
N ALA A 103 -3.53 -15.22 -15.81
CA ALA A 103 -2.44 -15.07 -14.87
C ALA A 103 -2.54 -13.72 -14.14
N VAL A 104 -2.86 -12.64 -14.85
CA VAL A 104 -3.01 -11.31 -14.25
C VAL A 104 -4.19 -11.26 -13.29
N GLU A 105 -5.35 -11.79 -13.68
CA GLU A 105 -6.53 -11.85 -12.80
C GLU A 105 -6.21 -12.58 -11.49
N ASN A 106 -5.52 -13.71 -11.60
CA ASN A 106 -5.13 -14.51 -10.44
C ASN A 106 -4.14 -13.79 -9.55
N VAL A 107 -3.13 -13.14 -10.15
CA VAL A 107 -2.12 -12.38 -9.42
C VAL A 107 -2.73 -11.19 -8.68
N VAL A 108 -3.63 -10.44 -9.32
CA VAL A 108 -4.31 -9.31 -8.68
C VAL A 108 -5.08 -9.78 -7.43
N ALA A 109 -5.93 -10.78 -7.58
CA ALA A 109 -6.82 -11.22 -6.51
C ALA A 109 -6.10 -11.96 -5.39
N LYS A 110 -5.09 -12.79 -5.72
CA LYS A 110 -4.47 -13.72 -4.76
C LYS A 110 -3.10 -13.28 -4.26
N HIS A 111 -2.44 -12.33 -4.94
CA HIS A 111 -1.10 -11.91 -4.56
C HIS A 111 -0.98 -10.41 -4.31
N ILE A 112 -1.41 -9.58 -5.26
CA ILE A 112 -1.21 -8.12 -5.16
C ILE A 112 -2.01 -7.53 -4.00
N LEU A 113 -3.33 -7.72 -4.00
CA LEU A 113 -4.19 -7.14 -2.97
C LEU A 113 -3.89 -7.75 -1.58
N PRO A 114 -3.75 -9.08 -1.43
CA PRO A 114 -3.35 -9.64 -0.15
C PRO A 114 -1.97 -9.21 0.33
N ALA A 115 -0.99 -9.04 -0.57
CA ALA A 115 0.34 -8.58 -0.19
C ALA A 115 0.32 -7.15 0.34
N LEU A 116 -0.43 -6.26 -0.31
CA LEU A 116 -0.62 -4.90 0.17
C LEU A 116 -1.33 -4.86 1.52
N ASP A 117 -2.36 -5.69 1.70
CA ASP A 117 -3.06 -5.79 2.98
C ASP A 117 -2.13 -6.30 4.09
N TYR A 118 -1.35 -7.34 3.81
CA TYR A 118 -0.35 -7.85 4.76
C TYR A 118 0.66 -6.78 5.14
N ALA A 119 1.20 -6.07 4.15
CA ALA A 119 2.16 -5.00 4.37
C ALA A 119 1.56 -3.87 5.20
N ALA A 120 0.29 -3.52 4.96
CA ALA A 120 -0.42 -2.52 5.73
C ALA A 120 -0.54 -2.92 7.20
N CYS A 121 -0.94 -4.15 7.48
CA CYS A 121 -1.05 -4.65 8.84
C CYS A 121 0.32 -4.68 9.52
N PHE A 122 1.36 -5.14 8.82
CA PHE A 122 2.72 -5.18 9.34
C PHE A 122 3.22 -3.78 9.71
N LEU A 123 3.05 -2.81 8.80
CA LEU A 123 3.52 -1.45 9.00
C LEU A 123 2.79 -0.76 10.15
N ILE A 124 1.47 -0.85 10.20
CA ILE A 124 0.66 -0.24 11.26
C ILE A 124 1.07 -0.81 12.63
N LYS A 125 1.26 -2.12 12.71
CA LYS A 125 1.69 -2.75 13.95
C LYS A 125 3.07 -2.26 14.39
N LYS A 126 3.99 -2.10 13.46
CA LYS A 126 5.32 -1.55 13.77
C LYS A 126 5.25 -0.12 14.29
N ILE A 127 4.38 0.71 13.72
CA ILE A 127 4.16 2.06 14.21
C ILE A 127 3.59 2.04 15.62
N GLU A 128 2.57 1.24 15.87
CA GLU A 128 1.93 1.14 17.20
C GLU A 128 2.94 0.70 18.26
N VAL A 129 3.72 -0.32 17.99
CA VAL A 129 4.75 -0.81 18.91
C VAL A 129 5.81 0.27 19.15
N GLY A 130 6.26 0.96 18.09
CA GLY A 130 7.23 2.05 18.19
C GLY A 130 6.72 3.20 19.02
N LEU A 131 5.45 3.61 18.83
CA LEU A 131 4.84 4.69 19.61
C LEU A 131 4.67 4.30 21.08
N LEU A 132 4.32 3.05 21.38
CA LEU A 132 4.24 2.56 22.74
C LEU A 132 5.60 2.59 23.42
N ALA A 133 6.66 2.16 22.73
CA ALA A 133 8.02 2.20 23.25
C ALA A 133 8.47 3.63 23.52
N GLN A 134 8.17 4.55 22.59
CA GLN A 134 8.47 5.97 22.73
C GLN A 134 7.75 6.58 23.94
N SER A 135 6.47 6.27 24.10
CA SER A 135 5.65 6.73 25.22
C SER A 135 6.18 6.20 26.56
N ALA A 136 6.54 4.91 26.61
CA ALA A 136 7.10 4.29 27.79
C ALA A 136 8.45 4.92 28.16
N SER A 137 9.30 5.20 27.17
CA SER A 137 10.57 5.87 27.38
C SER A 137 10.39 7.27 27.95
N CYS A 138 9.40 8.02 27.46
CA CYS A 138 9.09 9.36 27.98
C CYS A 138 8.48 9.33 29.38
N ARG A 139 7.83 8.24 29.76
CA ARG A 139 7.18 8.08 31.08
C ARG A 139 8.11 7.48 32.13
N ALA A 140 9.18 6.83 31.69
CA ALA A 140 10.12 6.22 32.62
C ALA A 140 10.78 7.30 33.49
N PRO A 141 10.67 7.20 34.83
CA PRO A 141 11.32 8.18 35.67
C PRO A 141 12.83 8.04 35.53
N GLN A 142 13.48 9.16 35.36
CA GLN A 142 14.94 9.18 35.41
C GLN A 142 15.35 9.07 36.87
N LEU A 143 16.03 8.00 37.19
CA LEU A 143 16.43 7.70 38.58
C LEU A 143 17.72 8.39 39.01
N PHE A 144 18.20 9.32 38.19
CA PHE A 144 19.44 10.04 38.51
C PHE A 144 19.46 11.40 37.87
#